data_e9e28e8b08b9daeeb1c5d7867ce88007
#
_entry.id   e9e28e8b08b9daeeb1c5d7867ce88007
#
_cell.length_a   1.000
_cell.length_b   1.000
_cell.length_c   1.000
_cell.angle_alpha   90.00
_cell.angle_beta   90.00
_cell.angle_gamma   90.00
#
_symmetry.space_group_name_H-M   'P 1'
#
loop_
_entity.id
_entity.type
_entity.pdbx_description
1 polymer ?
#
loop_
_entity_poly.entity_id
_entity_poly.type
_entity_poly.pdbx_seq_one_letter_code
_entity_poly.pdbx_strand_id
1 'polypeptide(L)'
;MRDINILIIPAEGDSVDTESWYANDVSCYYATNQVQIFQYNGNRSVVDGIRESVADFFDQHEGKFEIHAQGGFGAAVAYEMALYRPNQIARIFFIGGAPCTAMRFIQRVFHTHLSRLWYFSKIPFFADDPNPHNDEVIAAIKQSSTDCMRKDPLLYCNQLGLIGRWVPKKRLENIEAYFIPNGDSLRPDWWDNSYDNKKAAQIWALYGVKSLPKPSGGFSFYSLMPSKELFKVLDSVRN
;
A
#
# COMPACT_ATOMS: atom_id res chain seq x y z
N MET A 1 7.37 21.97 13.80
CA MET A 1 7.08 21.02 12.71
C MET A 1 6.10 21.71 11.79
N ARG A 2 6.31 21.71 10.47
CA ARG A 2 5.31 22.24 9.53
C ARG A 2 4.12 21.30 9.54
N ASP A 3 2.90 21.84 9.49
CA ASP A 3 1.66 21.06 9.36
C ASP A 3 1.67 20.31 8.02
N ILE A 4 2.17 19.08 8.04
CA ILE A 4 2.16 18.20 6.87
C ILE A 4 0.93 17.30 7.00
N ASN A 5 0.09 17.35 5.98
CA ASN A 5 -1.03 16.42 5.87
C ASN A 5 -0.49 15.02 5.54
N ILE A 6 -0.93 14.01 6.26
CA ILE A 6 -0.56 12.63 5.99
C ILE A 6 -1.72 11.96 5.25
N LEU A 7 -1.43 11.40 4.08
CA LEU A 7 -2.38 10.66 3.28
C LEU A 7 -2.01 9.18 3.26
N ILE A 8 -2.90 8.35 3.77
CA ILE A 8 -2.77 6.89 3.71
C ILE A 8 -3.50 6.41 2.47
N ILE A 9 -2.82 5.67 1.61
CA ILE A 9 -3.43 5.02 0.45
C ILE A 9 -3.48 3.52 0.72
N PRO A 10 -4.69 2.96 0.87
CA PRO A 10 -4.89 1.55 1.18
C PRO A 10 -4.32 0.60 0.13
N ALA A 11 -4.09 -0.62 0.55
CA ALA A 11 -3.77 -1.70 -0.36
C ALA A 11 -4.99 -2.19 -1.14
N GLU A 12 -4.74 -3.17 -1.98
CA GLU A 12 -5.80 -3.90 -2.69
C GLU A 12 -6.75 -4.60 -1.71
N GLY A 13 -8.03 -4.35 -1.88
CA GLY A 13 -9.07 -4.93 -1.03
C GLY A 13 -9.27 -4.26 0.32
N ASP A 14 -8.42 -3.32 0.69
CA ASP A 14 -8.56 -2.55 1.92
C ASP A 14 -9.45 -1.31 1.72
N SER A 15 -10.00 -0.83 2.81
CA SER A 15 -10.93 0.30 2.86
C SER A 15 -10.55 1.27 3.97
N VAL A 16 -11.31 2.35 4.08
CA VAL A 16 -11.20 3.30 5.20
C VAL A 16 -11.34 2.60 6.55
N ASP A 17 -12.24 1.64 6.67
CA ASP A 17 -12.47 0.92 7.92
C ASP A 17 -11.26 0.06 8.28
N THR A 18 -10.68 -0.63 7.30
CA THR A 18 -9.49 -1.47 7.50
C THR A 18 -8.26 -0.63 7.88
N GLU A 19 -8.10 0.55 7.29
CA GLU A 19 -6.95 1.43 7.50
C GLU A 19 -7.10 2.33 8.74
N SER A 20 -8.26 2.36 9.38
CA SER A 20 -8.51 3.21 10.55
C SER A 20 -7.52 2.98 11.69
N TRP A 21 -7.08 1.74 11.90
CA TRP A 21 -6.08 1.37 12.90
C TRP A 21 -4.73 2.02 12.62
N TYR A 22 -4.24 1.88 11.39
CA TYR A 22 -2.98 2.48 10.99
C TYR A 22 -3.05 4.02 11.04
N ALA A 23 -4.17 4.60 10.60
CA ALA A 23 -4.39 6.04 10.67
C ALA A 23 -4.38 6.56 12.12
N ASN A 24 -4.98 5.81 13.06
CA ASN A 24 -4.95 6.14 14.48
C ASN A 24 -3.52 6.05 15.04
N ASP A 25 -2.76 5.01 14.72
CA ASP A 25 -1.37 4.87 15.15
C ASP A 25 -0.51 6.01 14.61
N VAL A 26 -0.67 6.40 13.34
CA VAL A 26 0.00 7.54 12.72
C VAL A 26 -0.36 8.83 13.45
N SER A 27 -1.65 9.05 13.69
CA SER A 27 -2.15 10.24 14.40
C SER A 27 -1.58 10.35 15.81
N CYS A 28 -1.58 9.25 16.56
CA CYS A 28 -1.03 9.21 17.92
C CYS A 28 0.50 9.41 17.93
N TYR A 29 1.22 8.75 17.02
CA TYR A 29 2.68 8.81 17.01
C TYR A 29 3.20 10.20 16.65
N TYR A 30 2.60 10.83 15.65
CA TYR A 30 3.02 12.17 15.19
C TYR A 30 2.27 13.32 15.87
N ALA A 31 1.37 13.02 16.79
CA ALA A 31 0.52 13.99 17.48
C ALA A 31 -0.16 14.97 16.50
N THR A 32 -0.73 14.43 15.43
CA THR A 32 -1.40 15.19 14.37
C THR A 32 -2.82 14.71 14.12
N ASN A 33 -3.72 15.65 13.84
CA ASN A 33 -5.09 15.35 13.40
C ASN A 33 -5.24 15.42 11.87
N GLN A 34 -4.14 15.66 11.15
CA GLN A 34 -4.14 15.85 9.70
C GLN A 34 -3.82 14.53 8.97
N VAL A 35 -4.49 13.46 9.39
CA VAL A 35 -4.37 12.13 8.76
C VAL A 35 -5.65 11.85 7.98
N GLN A 36 -5.50 11.52 6.71
CA GLN A 36 -6.59 11.20 5.79
C GLN A 36 -6.35 9.82 5.16
N ILE A 37 -7.44 9.13 4.84
CA ILE A 37 -7.38 7.86 4.12
C ILE A 37 -7.98 8.08 2.74
N PHE A 38 -7.23 7.72 1.70
CA PHE A 38 -7.67 7.84 0.32
C PHE A 38 -8.82 6.89 0.03
N GLN A 39 -9.88 7.40 -0.57
CA GLN A 39 -11.02 6.62 -1.01
C GLN A 39 -10.95 6.41 -2.53
N TYR A 40 -10.99 5.15 -2.93
CA TYR A 40 -11.07 4.78 -4.33
C TYR A 40 -12.54 4.61 -4.75
N ASN A 41 -13.01 5.47 -5.65
CA ASN A 41 -14.39 5.51 -6.10
C ASN A 41 -14.61 4.88 -7.49
N GLY A 42 -13.70 4.02 -7.94
CA GLY A 42 -13.72 3.52 -9.31
C GLY A 42 -14.84 2.54 -9.61
N ASN A 43 -15.73 2.93 -10.51
CA ASN A 43 -16.81 2.10 -11.06
C ASN A 43 -16.52 1.54 -12.46
N ARG A 44 -15.33 1.79 -13.01
CA ARG A 44 -14.95 1.49 -14.40
C ARG A 44 -13.67 0.67 -14.46
N SER A 45 -12.87 0.87 -15.50
CA SER A 45 -11.54 0.28 -15.52
C SER A 45 -10.73 0.80 -14.32
N VAL A 46 -9.94 -0.07 -13.69
CA VAL A 46 -9.20 0.32 -12.47
C VAL A 46 -8.24 1.49 -12.75
N VAL A 47 -7.68 1.57 -13.95
CA VAL A 47 -6.75 2.65 -14.33
C VAL A 47 -7.47 4.00 -14.43
N ASP A 48 -8.63 4.02 -15.07
CA ASP A 48 -9.42 5.25 -15.20
C ASP A 48 -9.99 5.65 -13.83
N GLY A 49 -10.45 4.68 -13.04
CA GLY A 49 -10.90 4.93 -11.68
C GLY A 49 -9.83 5.51 -10.76
N ILE A 50 -8.57 5.08 -10.90
CA ILE A 50 -7.45 5.69 -10.17
C ILE A 50 -7.31 7.16 -10.58
N ARG A 51 -7.30 7.48 -11.87
CA ARG A 51 -7.13 8.85 -12.35
C ARG A 51 -8.27 9.77 -11.94
N GLU A 52 -9.51 9.29 -12.05
CA GLU A 52 -10.69 10.02 -11.59
C GLU A 52 -10.61 10.29 -10.08
N SER A 53 -10.36 9.26 -9.26
CA SER A 53 -10.27 9.40 -7.81
C SER A 53 -9.10 10.29 -7.37
N VAL A 54 -7.97 10.27 -8.07
CA VAL A 54 -6.82 11.15 -7.81
C VAL A 54 -7.16 12.60 -8.17
N ALA A 55 -7.84 12.83 -9.28
CA ALA A 55 -8.28 14.17 -9.66
C ALA A 55 -9.27 14.73 -8.64
N ASP A 56 -10.31 13.95 -8.30
CA ASP A 56 -11.31 14.33 -7.29
C ASP A 56 -10.70 14.64 -5.93
N PHE A 57 -9.70 13.85 -5.52
CA PHE A 57 -8.99 14.10 -4.26
C PHE A 57 -8.30 15.46 -4.26
N PHE A 58 -7.51 15.77 -5.28
CA PHE A 58 -6.78 17.04 -5.35
C PHE A 58 -7.66 18.26 -5.64
N ASP A 59 -8.83 18.06 -6.23
CA ASP A 59 -9.81 19.15 -6.42
C ASP A 59 -10.51 19.51 -5.10
N GLN A 60 -10.53 18.61 -4.13
CA GLN A 60 -11.15 18.81 -2.82
C GLN A 60 -10.14 19.15 -1.70
N HIS A 61 -8.86 18.92 -1.92
CA HIS A 61 -7.84 19.04 -0.88
C HIS A 61 -6.65 19.88 -1.37
N GLU A 62 -6.35 20.91 -0.59
CA GLU A 62 -5.19 21.78 -0.82
C GLU A 62 -4.03 21.43 0.12
N GLY A 63 -2.82 21.88 -0.23
CA GLY A 63 -1.63 21.73 0.60
C GLY A 63 -0.67 20.65 0.11
N LYS A 64 0.30 20.32 0.96
CA LYS A 64 1.28 19.29 0.68
C LYS A 64 1.02 18.07 1.52
N PHE A 65 1.14 16.91 0.87
CA PHE A 65 0.89 15.61 1.49
C PHE A 65 2.18 14.79 1.61
N GLU A 66 2.36 14.17 2.76
CA GLU A 66 3.19 13.00 2.92
C GLU A 66 2.32 11.76 2.68
N ILE A 67 2.70 10.91 1.74
CA ILE A 67 1.88 9.78 1.30
C ILE A 67 2.45 8.47 1.87
N HIS A 68 1.62 7.72 2.57
CA HIS A 68 1.89 6.33 2.99
C HIS A 68 1.11 5.38 2.07
N ALA A 69 1.76 4.88 1.04
CA ALA A 69 1.15 4.04 0.03
C ALA A 69 1.38 2.55 0.36
N GLN A 70 0.31 1.83 0.64
CA GLN A 70 0.37 0.46 1.09
C GLN A 70 0.12 -0.53 -0.06
N GLY A 71 0.91 -1.59 -0.12
CA GLY A 71 0.77 -2.63 -1.12
C GLY A 71 0.95 -2.18 -2.57
N GLY A 72 0.64 -3.09 -3.48
CA GLY A 72 0.81 -2.85 -4.91
C GLY A 72 -0.19 -1.85 -5.48
N PHE A 73 -1.44 -1.88 -5.02
CA PHE A 73 -2.47 -0.96 -5.46
C PHE A 73 -2.19 0.46 -4.94
N GLY A 74 -1.90 0.60 -3.64
CA GLY A 74 -1.52 1.89 -3.07
C GLY A 74 -0.30 2.50 -3.76
N ALA A 75 0.70 1.68 -4.10
CA ALA A 75 1.86 2.14 -4.85
C ALA A 75 1.50 2.68 -6.25
N ALA A 76 0.57 2.04 -6.96
CA ALA A 76 0.11 2.51 -8.26
C ALA A 76 -0.63 3.85 -8.15
N VAL A 77 -1.52 3.99 -7.15
CA VAL A 77 -2.25 5.24 -6.89
C VAL A 77 -1.31 6.38 -6.52
N ALA A 78 -0.39 6.16 -5.57
CA ALA A 78 0.57 7.18 -5.14
C ALA A 78 1.47 7.65 -6.29
N TYR A 79 1.86 6.72 -7.16
CA TYR A 79 2.63 7.05 -8.34
C TYR A 79 1.84 7.93 -9.32
N GLU A 80 0.56 7.63 -9.58
CA GLU A 80 -0.30 8.49 -10.42
C GLU A 80 -0.53 9.85 -9.76
N MET A 81 -0.68 9.94 -8.43
CA MET A 81 -0.73 11.21 -7.70
C MET A 81 0.53 12.04 -7.93
N ALA A 82 1.71 11.41 -7.84
CA ALA A 82 2.99 12.07 -8.07
C ALA A 82 3.15 12.62 -9.49
N LEU A 83 2.57 11.95 -10.49
CA LEU A 83 2.56 12.44 -11.87
C LEU A 83 1.54 13.55 -12.09
N TYR A 84 0.40 13.51 -11.40
CA TYR A 84 -0.70 14.45 -11.60
C TYR A 84 -0.48 15.80 -10.91
N ARG A 85 -0.04 15.78 -9.64
CA ARG A 85 0.16 16.97 -8.79
C ARG A 85 1.49 16.91 -8.02
N PRO A 86 2.64 16.88 -8.70
CA PRO A 86 3.95 16.73 -8.04
C PRO A 86 4.21 17.81 -6.98
N ASN A 87 3.72 19.02 -7.18
CA ASN A 87 3.93 20.15 -6.26
C ASN A 87 3.15 20.02 -4.93
N GLN A 88 2.11 19.19 -4.91
CA GLN A 88 1.33 18.89 -3.69
C GLN A 88 1.85 17.68 -2.94
N ILE A 89 2.93 17.05 -3.41
CA ILE A 89 3.56 15.91 -2.75
C ILE A 89 4.81 16.40 -2.01
N ALA A 90 4.83 16.21 -0.71
CA ALA A 90 6.01 16.46 0.12
C ALA A 90 6.99 15.29 0.02
N ARG A 91 6.48 14.07 0.21
CA ARG A 91 7.20 12.79 0.04
C ARG A 91 6.26 11.62 -0.09
N ILE A 92 6.78 10.48 -0.57
CA ILE A 92 6.04 9.24 -0.72
C ILE A 92 6.81 8.10 -0.06
N PHE A 93 6.10 7.31 0.74
CA PHE A 93 6.57 6.02 1.24
C PHE A 93 5.80 4.89 0.57
N PHE A 94 6.45 4.11 -0.28
CA PHE A 94 5.91 2.89 -0.87
C PHE A 94 6.14 1.73 0.09
N ILE A 95 5.12 1.40 0.89
CA ILE A 95 5.22 0.41 1.97
C ILE A 95 4.82 -0.96 1.42
N GLY A 96 5.77 -1.83 1.22
CA GLY A 96 5.55 -3.18 0.73
C GLY A 96 5.13 -3.29 -0.74
N GLY A 97 4.81 -2.19 -1.40
CA GLY A 97 4.34 -2.17 -2.79
C GLY A 97 5.45 -1.94 -3.81
N ALA A 98 5.41 -2.66 -4.92
CA ALA A 98 6.39 -2.52 -6.00
C ALA A 98 5.78 -2.79 -7.38
N PRO A 99 6.47 -2.35 -8.47
CA PRO A 99 6.06 -2.66 -9.83
C PRO A 99 5.99 -4.18 -10.09
N CYS A 100 5.09 -4.59 -10.99
CA CYS A 100 4.87 -6.00 -11.30
C CYS A 100 6.14 -6.75 -11.77
N THR A 101 7.11 -6.03 -12.30
CA THR A 101 8.40 -6.60 -12.72
C THR A 101 9.26 -7.09 -11.54
N ALA A 102 8.99 -6.62 -10.32
CA ALA A 102 9.57 -7.14 -9.09
C ALA A 102 8.81 -8.35 -8.53
N MET A 103 7.61 -8.61 -9.03
CA MET A 103 6.77 -9.70 -8.57
C MET A 103 7.36 -11.06 -8.99
N ARG A 104 7.21 -12.05 -8.14
CA ARG A 104 7.58 -13.44 -8.46
C ARG A 104 6.66 -13.96 -9.57
N PHE A 105 7.19 -14.77 -10.48
CA PHE A 105 6.45 -15.23 -11.66
C PHE A 105 5.11 -15.89 -11.31
N ILE A 106 5.11 -16.80 -10.34
CA ILE A 106 3.88 -17.50 -9.89
C ILE A 106 2.85 -16.50 -9.36
N GLN A 107 3.27 -15.55 -8.53
CA GLN A 107 2.39 -14.52 -7.99
C GLN A 107 1.84 -13.62 -9.09
N ARG A 108 2.67 -13.25 -10.06
CA ARG A 108 2.23 -12.46 -11.21
C ARG A 108 1.17 -13.19 -12.04
N VAL A 109 1.36 -14.48 -12.31
CA VAL A 109 0.36 -15.31 -13.02
C VAL A 109 -0.93 -15.39 -12.21
N PHE A 110 -0.82 -15.59 -10.90
CA PHE A 110 -1.96 -15.59 -10.00
C PHE A 110 -2.74 -14.27 -10.08
N HIS A 111 -2.09 -13.13 -9.87
CA HIS A 111 -2.75 -11.82 -9.91
C HIS A 111 -3.39 -11.51 -11.27
N THR A 112 -2.74 -11.88 -12.38
CA THR A 112 -3.22 -11.54 -13.72
C THR A 112 -4.32 -12.45 -14.24
N HIS A 113 -4.30 -13.73 -13.85
CA HIS A 113 -5.13 -14.75 -14.50
C HIS A 113 -5.99 -15.57 -13.52
N LEU A 114 -5.50 -15.85 -12.32
CA LEU A 114 -6.12 -16.77 -11.39
C LEU A 114 -6.88 -16.10 -10.24
N SER A 115 -6.74 -14.79 -10.04
CA SER A 115 -7.38 -14.06 -8.93
C SER A 115 -8.90 -14.25 -8.92
N ARG A 116 -9.54 -14.26 -10.09
CA ARG A 116 -10.97 -14.51 -10.21
C ARG A 116 -11.38 -15.92 -9.77
N LEU A 117 -10.58 -16.93 -10.10
CA LEU A 117 -10.83 -18.32 -9.68
C LEU A 117 -10.70 -18.46 -8.15
N TRP A 118 -9.73 -17.76 -7.58
CA TRP A 118 -9.53 -17.81 -6.15
C TRP A 118 -10.67 -17.18 -5.34
N TYR A 119 -11.20 -16.07 -5.82
CA TYR A 119 -12.40 -15.50 -5.21
C TYR A 119 -13.54 -16.52 -5.06
N PHE A 120 -13.75 -17.33 -6.08
CA PHE A 120 -14.76 -18.38 -6.03
C PHE A 120 -14.41 -19.55 -5.08
N SER A 121 -13.14 -19.76 -4.76
CA SER A 121 -12.71 -20.82 -3.86
C SER A 121 -12.95 -20.53 -2.37
N LYS A 122 -13.30 -19.29 -2.01
CA LYS A 122 -13.52 -18.83 -0.63
C LYS A 122 -12.36 -19.13 0.33
N ILE A 123 -11.14 -19.25 -0.17
CA ILE A 123 -9.98 -19.50 0.67
C ILE A 123 -9.73 -18.26 1.52
N PRO A 124 -9.76 -18.34 2.86
CA PRO A 124 -9.42 -17.21 3.71
C PRO A 124 -7.97 -16.83 3.50
N PHE A 125 -7.74 -15.58 3.13
CA PHE A 125 -6.42 -15.01 2.86
C PHE A 125 -5.52 -14.97 4.09
N PHE A 126 -6.15 -14.96 5.25
CA PHE A 126 -5.50 -14.75 6.53
C PHE A 126 -5.51 -16.07 7.28
N ALA A 127 -4.53 -16.91 7.04
CA ALA A 127 -4.30 -18.03 7.93
C ALA A 127 -3.56 -17.53 9.19
N ASP A 128 -3.53 -18.38 10.20
CA ASP A 128 -3.07 -18.13 11.57
C ASP A 128 -1.59 -17.71 11.67
N ASP A 129 -1.26 -16.46 11.36
CA ASP A 129 0.05 -15.90 11.62
C ASP A 129 0.12 -15.40 13.07
N PRO A 130 1.14 -15.78 13.84
CA PRO A 130 1.40 -15.17 15.13
C PRO A 130 1.68 -13.67 14.94
N ASN A 131 0.94 -12.86 15.65
CA ASN A 131 0.92 -11.42 15.44
C ASN A 131 1.23 -10.69 16.77
N PRO A 132 1.97 -9.60 16.77
CA PRO A 132 2.22 -8.79 17.95
C PRO A 132 1.04 -7.94 18.40
N HIS A 133 0.00 -7.84 17.57
CA HIS A 133 -1.22 -7.14 17.96
C HIS A 133 -2.13 -8.07 18.79
N ASN A 134 -2.99 -7.46 19.60
CA ASN A 134 -4.03 -8.17 20.30
C ASN A 134 -4.91 -8.97 19.31
N ASP A 135 -5.23 -10.20 19.62
CA ASP A 135 -6.05 -11.10 18.78
C ASP A 135 -7.38 -10.47 18.35
N GLU A 136 -7.98 -9.61 19.18
CA GLU A 136 -9.20 -8.87 18.86
C GLU A 136 -9.00 -7.86 17.71
N VAL A 137 -7.89 -7.14 17.71
CA VAL A 137 -7.54 -6.18 16.65
C VAL A 137 -7.35 -6.91 15.34
N ILE A 138 -6.66 -8.04 15.37
CA ILE A 138 -6.44 -8.88 14.19
C ILE A 138 -7.76 -9.43 13.66
N ALA A 139 -8.61 -9.93 14.54
CA ALA A 139 -9.92 -10.43 14.15
C ALA A 139 -10.76 -9.33 13.49
N ALA A 140 -10.71 -8.09 14.02
CA ALA A 140 -11.41 -6.94 13.45
C ALA A 140 -10.87 -6.57 12.06
N ILE A 141 -9.55 -6.51 11.87
CA ILE A 141 -8.92 -6.24 10.58
C ILE A 141 -9.30 -7.32 9.56
N LYS A 142 -9.17 -8.60 9.95
CA LYS A 142 -9.53 -9.74 9.10
C LYS A 142 -11.00 -9.68 8.68
N GLN A 143 -11.89 -9.37 9.61
CA GLN A 143 -13.32 -9.24 9.33
C GLN A 143 -13.59 -8.09 8.37
N SER A 144 -13.04 -6.91 8.63
CA SER A 144 -13.22 -5.72 7.81
C SER A 144 -12.72 -5.95 6.37
N SER A 145 -11.51 -6.49 6.20
CA SER A 145 -10.97 -6.82 4.87
C SER A 145 -11.82 -7.86 4.16
N THR A 146 -12.33 -8.88 4.88
CA THR A 146 -13.21 -9.90 4.30
C THR A 146 -14.52 -9.29 3.82
N ASP A 147 -15.09 -8.38 4.58
CA ASP A 147 -16.36 -7.72 4.25
C ASP A 147 -16.20 -6.78 3.04
N CYS A 148 -15.09 -6.06 2.97
CA CYS A 148 -14.73 -5.27 1.79
C CYS A 148 -14.63 -6.13 0.52
N MET A 149 -13.91 -7.24 0.58
CA MET A 149 -13.78 -8.16 -0.55
C MET A 149 -15.12 -8.79 -0.96
N ARG A 150 -16.01 -9.05 0.00
CA ARG A 150 -17.36 -9.59 -0.27
C ARG A 150 -18.30 -8.56 -0.87
N LYS A 151 -18.13 -7.29 -0.50
CA LYS A 151 -18.97 -6.19 -0.99
C LYS A 151 -18.78 -5.94 -2.48
N ASP A 152 -17.53 -5.95 -2.95
CA ASP A 152 -17.20 -5.81 -4.38
C ASP A 152 -16.03 -6.70 -4.82
N PRO A 153 -16.32 -7.99 -5.05
CA PRO A 153 -15.29 -8.96 -5.42
C PRO A 153 -14.66 -8.70 -6.80
N LEU A 154 -15.42 -8.11 -7.72
CA LEU A 154 -14.89 -7.79 -9.04
C LEU A 154 -13.89 -6.64 -8.96
N LEU A 155 -14.15 -5.64 -8.15
CA LEU A 155 -13.23 -4.55 -7.90
C LEU A 155 -11.90 -5.09 -7.36
N TYR A 156 -11.96 -5.92 -6.33
CA TYR A 156 -10.76 -6.55 -5.76
C TYR A 156 -9.95 -7.35 -6.79
N CYS A 157 -10.62 -8.22 -7.57
CA CYS A 157 -9.95 -8.97 -8.63
C CYS A 157 -9.35 -8.06 -9.72
N ASN A 158 -10.00 -6.94 -10.01
CA ASN A 158 -9.48 -5.97 -10.98
C ASN A 158 -8.27 -5.22 -10.43
N GLN A 159 -8.25 -4.88 -9.14
CA GLN A 159 -7.09 -4.31 -8.47
C GLN A 159 -5.90 -5.27 -8.51
N LEU A 160 -6.10 -6.54 -8.16
CA LEU A 160 -5.07 -7.57 -8.29
C LEU A 160 -4.57 -7.71 -9.73
N GLY A 161 -5.48 -7.71 -10.71
CA GLY A 161 -5.13 -7.75 -12.12
C GLY A 161 -4.32 -6.55 -12.59
N LEU A 162 -4.58 -5.37 -12.03
CA LEU A 162 -3.76 -4.18 -12.26
C LEU A 162 -2.35 -4.38 -11.70
N ILE A 163 -2.23 -4.75 -10.42
CA ILE A 163 -0.94 -4.94 -9.75
C ILE A 163 -0.06 -5.92 -10.52
N GLY A 164 -0.64 -7.02 -11.02
CA GLY A 164 0.09 -8.01 -11.81
C GLY A 164 0.61 -7.50 -13.16
N ARG A 165 0.21 -6.31 -13.60
CA ARG A 165 0.58 -5.70 -14.90
C ARG A 165 1.17 -4.31 -14.79
N TRP A 166 0.98 -3.64 -13.65
CA TRP A 166 1.38 -2.25 -13.49
C TRP A 166 2.90 -2.08 -13.47
N VAL A 167 3.37 -1.11 -14.25
CA VAL A 167 4.77 -0.69 -14.30
C VAL A 167 4.81 0.83 -14.36
N PRO A 168 5.65 1.51 -13.56
CA PRO A 168 5.89 2.93 -13.69
C PRO A 168 6.35 3.30 -15.11
N LYS A 169 5.90 4.46 -15.61
CA LYS A 169 6.22 4.91 -16.98
C LYS A 169 7.36 5.91 -17.04
N LYS A 170 7.55 6.68 -15.97
CA LYS A 170 8.51 7.77 -15.89
C LYS A 170 9.23 7.74 -14.55
N ARG A 171 10.42 8.33 -14.52
CA ARG A 171 11.11 8.59 -13.26
C ARG A 171 10.39 9.68 -12.48
N LEU A 172 10.29 9.51 -11.15
CA LEU A 172 9.82 10.55 -10.25
C LEU A 172 10.94 11.58 -10.08
N GLU A 173 10.71 12.80 -10.55
CA GLU A 173 11.67 13.91 -10.47
C GLU A 173 11.17 14.92 -9.44
N ASN A 174 12.09 15.46 -8.64
CA ASN A 174 11.81 16.48 -7.63
C ASN A 174 10.81 16.08 -6.53
N ILE A 175 10.63 14.77 -6.31
CA ILE A 175 9.81 14.21 -5.25
C ILE A 175 10.68 13.28 -4.40
N GLU A 176 10.64 13.48 -3.08
CA GLU A 176 11.23 12.54 -2.16
C GLU A 176 10.39 11.26 -2.11
N ALA A 177 10.93 10.17 -2.64
CA ALA A 177 10.22 8.90 -2.71
C ALA A 177 11.08 7.77 -2.15
N TYR A 178 10.45 6.97 -1.28
CA TYR A 178 11.13 5.90 -0.53
C TYR A 178 10.36 4.59 -0.63
N PHE A 179 11.07 3.50 -0.85
CA PHE A 179 10.53 2.15 -0.79
C PHE A 179 10.90 1.50 0.53
N ILE A 180 9.91 0.97 1.23
CA ILE A 180 10.07 0.20 2.46
C ILE A 180 9.73 -1.25 2.15
N PRO A 181 10.71 -2.16 2.23
CA PRO A 181 10.48 -3.58 2.00
C PRO A 181 9.48 -4.17 3.00
N ASN A 182 8.72 -5.16 2.58
CA ASN A 182 7.95 -5.98 3.50
C ASN A 182 8.86 -6.65 4.52
N GLY A 183 8.36 -6.83 5.73
CA GLY A 183 9.03 -7.54 6.78
C GLY A 183 9.31 -9.02 6.45
N ASP A 184 10.02 -9.72 7.35
CA ASP A 184 10.19 -11.16 7.26
C ASP A 184 8.87 -11.84 7.65
N SER A 185 8.34 -12.65 6.75
CA SER A 185 7.25 -13.53 7.06
C SER A 185 7.77 -14.76 7.82
N LEU A 186 6.97 -15.26 8.75
CA LEU A 186 7.21 -16.56 9.39
C LEU A 186 6.89 -17.73 8.45
N ARG A 187 6.29 -17.44 7.30
CA ARG A 187 5.98 -18.42 6.26
C ARG A 187 7.06 -18.47 5.20
N PRO A 188 7.09 -19.54 4.40
CA PRO A 188 7.99 -19.60 3.27
C PRO A 188 7.81 -18.37 2.35
N ASP A 189 8.90 -17.72 2.02
CA ASP A 189 8.95 -16.49 1.20
C ASP A 189 8.09 -16.51 -0.06
N TRP A 190 7.87 -17.70 -0.64
CA TRP A 190 7.09 -17.84 -1.87
C TRP A 190 5.58 -17.71 -1.67
N TRP A 191 5.12 -17.82 -0.41
CA TRP A 191 3.70 -17.71 -0.08
C TRP A 191 3.29 -16.29 0.29
N ASP A 192 4.10 -15.62 1.13
CA ASP A 192 3.70 -14.36 1.75
C ASP A 192 4.24 -13.11 1.07
N ASN A 193 5.34 -13.22 0.33
CA ASN A 193 5.91 -12.10 -0.39
C ASN A 193 5.59 -12.17 -1.88
N SER A 194 4.59 -11.39 -2.31
CA SER A 194 4.30 -11.23 -3.74
C SER A 194 5.48 -10.64 -4.50
N TYR A 195 6.37 -9.92 -3.81
CA TYR A 195 7.52 -9.25 -4.39
C TYR A 195 8.83 -9.79 -3.83
N ASP A 196 9.85 -9.84 -4.70
CA ASP A 196 11.24 -9.96 -4.29
C ASP A 196 11.73 -8.58 -3.82
N ASN A 197 11.94 -8.40 -2.53
CA ASN A 197 12.32 -7.12 -1.93
C ASN A 197 13.61 -6.54 -2.54
N LYS A 198 14.61 -7.37 -2.82
CA LYS A 198 15.88 -6.91 -3.44
C LYS A 198 15.64 -6.43 -4.86
N LYS A 199 14.89 -7.18 -5.64
CA LYS A 199 14.51 -6.82 -7.00
C LYS A 199 13.60 -5.59 -7.02
N ALA A 200 12.67 -5.49 -6.06
CA ALA A 200 11.81 -4.33 -5.91
C ALA A 200 12.62 -3.05 -5.66
N ALA A 201 13.59 -3.10 -4.76
CA ALA A 201 14.49 -1.97 -4.49
C ALA A 201 15.30 -1.56 -5.74
N GLN A 202 15.83 -2.53 -6.49
CA GLN A 202 16.56 -2.27 -7.73
C GLN A 202 15.67 -1.61 -8.80
N ILE A 203 14.44 -2.09 -8.96
CA ILE A 203 13.51 -1.53 -9.94
C ILE A 203 13.07 -0.14 -9.51
N TRP A 204 12.71 0.07 -8.24
CA TRP A 204 12.33 1.38 -7.74
C TRP A 204 13.45 2.42 -7.91
N ALA A 205 14.72 2.03 -7.76
CA ALA A 205 15.86 2.92 -7.98
C ALA A 205 15.90 3.48 -9.42
N LEU A 206 15.48 2.71 -10.44
CA LEU A 206 15.37 3.19 -11.81
C LEU A 206 14.36 4.33 -11.95
N TYR A 207 13.35 4.35 -11.10
CA TYR A 207 12.29 5.36 -11.08
C TYR A 207 12.52 6.49 -10.06
N GLY A 208 13.71 6.57 -9.47
CA GLY A 208 14.07 7.67 -8.56
C GLY A 208 13.65 7.46 -7.10
N VAL A 209 13.20 6.26 -6.76
CA VAL A 209 12.78 5.90 -5.40
C VAL A 209 13.96 5.30 -4.64
N LYS A 210 14.27 5.81 -3.44
CA LYS A 210 15.33 5.31 -2.57
C LYS A 210 14.80 4.18 -1.71
N SER A 211 15.59 3.13 -1.48
CA SER A 211 15.20 2.06 -0.57
C SER A 211 15.59 2.40 0.86
N LEU A 212 14.67 2.17 1.79
CA LEU A 212 14.91 2.25 3.23
C LEU A 212 15.17 0.86 3.82
N PRO A 213 15.72 0.81 5.05
CA PRO A 213 15.85 -0.45 5.78
C PRO A 213 14.50 -1.12 5.97
N LYS A 214 14.53 -2.43 6.02
CA LYS A 214 13.37 -3.22 6.37
C LYS A 214 13.04 -3.03 7.86
N PRO A 215 11.77 -2.80 8.24
CA PRO A 215 11.36 -2.73 9.63
C PRO A 215 11.63 -4.05 10.35
N SER A 216 12.09 -4.01 11.60
CA SER A 216 12.28 -5.20 12.43
C SER A 216 10.93 -5.74 12.92
N GLY A 217 10.85 -7.04 13.19
CA GLY A 217 9.62 -7.70 13.66
C GLY A 217 8.60 -7.94 12.57
N GLY A 218 9.07 -8.20 11.37
CA GLY A 218 8.33 -8.16 10.15
C GLY A 218 7.17 -9.14 9.98
N PHE A 219 6.11 -8.59 9.44
CA PHE A 219 4.96 -9.30 8.87
C PHE A 219 4.85 -8.96 7.40
N SER A 220 4.32 -9.90 6.63
CA SER A 220 4.12 -9.71 5.19
C SER A 220 3.06 -8.66 4.85
N PHE A 221 2.17 -8.38 5.78
CA PHE A 221 1.13 -7.36 5.62
C PHE A 221 1.43 -6.13 6.47
N TYR A 222 1.54 -4.99 5.84
CA TYR A 222 1.85 -3.71 6.46
C TYR A 222 0.79 -3.27 7.48
N SER A 223 -0.49 -3.60 7.29
CA SER A 223 -1.56 -3.38 8.28
C SER A 223 -1.34 -4.18 9.57
N LEU A 224 -0.45 -5.18 9.54
CA LEU A 224 -0.09 -6.01 10.66
C LEU A 224 1.35 -5.76 11.15
N MET A 225 2.09 -4.83 10.54
CA MET A 225 3.41 -4.43 11.03
C MET A 225 3.30 -3.75 12.39
N PRO A 226 4.25 -3.98 13.31
CA PRO A 226 4.37 -3.14 14.49
C PRO A 226 4.61 -1.70 14.06
N SER A 227 3.62 -0.83 14.23
CA SER A 227 3.66 0.56 13.78
C SER A 227 4.90 1.30 14.27
N LYS A 228 5.36 1.04 15.50
CA LYS A 228 6.58 1.63 16.07
C LYS A 228 7.84 1.35 15.24
N GLU A 229 8.01 0.14 14.74
CA GLU A 229 9.19 -0.22 13.96
C GLU A 229 9.14 0.40 12.56
N LEU A 230 7.95 0.46 11.97
CA LEU A 230 7.74 1.19 10.73
C LEU A 230 8.04 2.68 10.91
N PHE A 231 7.50 3.32 11.95
CA PHE A 231 7.71 4.75 12.21
C PHE A 231 9.18 5.11 12.44
N LYS A 232 9.97 4.27 13.10
CA LYS A 232 11.43 4.46 13.20
C LYS A 232 12.10 4.54 11.83
N VAL A 233 11.65 3.71 10.89
CA VAL A 233 12.18 3.73 9.51
C VAL A 233 11.74 5.00 8.79
N LEU A 234 10.47 5.41 8.92
CA LEU A 234 9.98 6.66 8.33
C LEU A 234 10.72 7.88 8.88
N ASP A 235 10.97 7.93 10.18
CA ASP A 235 11.66 9.03 10.85
C ASP A 235 13.12 9.19 10.44
N SER A 236 13.76 8.11 9.99
CA SER A 236 15.16 8.16 9.54
C SER A 236 15.41 9.12 8.36
N VAL A 237 14.37 9.55 7.66
CA VAL A 237 14.43 10.45 6.50
C VAL A 237 13.59 11.72 6.65
N ARG A 238 13.03 11.96 7.85
CA ARG A 238 12.25 13.17 8.14
C ARG A 238 13.07 14.29 8.75
N ASN A 239 14.31 14.02 9.14
CA ASN A 239 15.22 14.97 9.77
C ASN A 239 15.93 15.84 8.74
#